data_901c06b191afb15267a516d728df292e
#
_entry.id   901c06b191afb15267a516d728df292e
#
_cell.length_a   1.000
_cell.length_b   1.000
_cell.length_c   1.000
_cell.angle_alpha   90.00
_cell.angle_beta   90.00
_cell.angle_gamma   90.00
#
_symmetry.space_group_name_H-M   'P 1'
#
loop_
_entity.id
_entity.type
_entity.pdbx_description
1 polymer ?
#
loop_
_entity_poly.entity_id
_entity_poly.type
_entity_poly.pdbx_seq_one_letter_code
_entity_poly.pdbx_strand_id
1 'polypeptide(L)'
;MDVLLVSPDERSRQLMALAVRSIERRVGEEIRFRAARNGELGTWAALRERPDMIVADEIASREGAFGLARTLRDHAEPYTGVIVILLDRKHDVWLAKWSGADAWFVKPVDPFELADRLLELATASTTKTEPETAPKTVKESV
;
A
#
# COMPACT_ATOMS: atom_id res chain seq x y z
N MET A 1 12.31 7.17 2.34
CA MET A 1 11.09 6.59 1.78
C MET A 1 9.87 7.24 2.41
N ASP A 2 8.88 7.54 1.62
CA ASP A 2 7.65 8.18 2.08
C ASP A 2 6.49 7.20 2.01
N VAL A 3 5.72 7.12 3.10
CA VAL A 3 4.61 6.19 3.20
C VAL A 3 3.34 6.94 3.59
N LEU A 4 2.24 6.63 2.92
CA LEU A 4 0.94 7.20 3.24
C LEU A 4 0.07 6.12 3.86
N LEU A 5 -0.48 6.41 5.05
CA LEU A 5 -1.35 5.49 5.77
C LEU A 5 -2.77 6.02 5.69
N VAL A 6 -3.71 5.21 5.23
CA VAL A 6 -5.08 5.65 5.01
C VAL A 6 -6.06 4.79 5.80
N SER A 7 -6.69 5.36 6.80
CA SER A 7 -7.75 4.69 7.54
C SER A 7 -8.50 5.69 8.40
N PRO A 8 -9.82 5.55 8.52
CA PRO A 8 -10.60 6.35 9.47
C PRO A 8 -10.45 5.84 10.90
N ASP A 9 -9.92 4.62 11.07
CA ASP A 9 -9.83 3.99 12.37
C ASP A 9 -8.46 4.22 12.99
N GLU A 10 -8.44 4.79 14.18
CA GLU A 10 -7.20 5.12 14.86
C GLU A 10 -6.37 3.88 15.15
N ARG A 11 -7.03 2.78 15.53
CA ARG A 11 -6.29 1.54 15.83
C ARG A 11 -5.56 1.01 14.61
N SER A 12 -6.22 1.05 13.46
CA SER A 12 -5.57 0.64 12.23
C SER A 12 -4.39 1.53 11.89
N ARG A 13 -4.55 2.84 12.08
CA ARG A 13 -3.44 3.75 11.81
C ARG A 13 -2.26 3.48 12.74
N GLN A 14 -2.54 3.17 14.01
CA GLN A 14 -1.48 2.84 14.95
C GLN A 14 -0.76 1.55 14.57
N LEU A 15 -1.49 0.55 14.12
CA LEU A 15 -0.89 -0.70 13.67
C LEU A 15 -0.01 -0.47 12.46
N MET A 16 -0.50 0.29 11.49
CA MET A 16 0.28 0.63 10.31
C MET A 16 1.55 1.38 10.68
N ALA A 17 1.45 2.33 11.60
CA ALA A 17 2.61 3.10 12.05
C ALA A 17 3.63 2.21 12.75
N LEU A 18 3.15 1.23 13.52
CA LEU A 18 4.04 0.26 14.16
C LEU A 18 4.83 -0.52 13.11
N ALA A 19 4.15 -0.95 12.04
CA ALA A 19 4.82 -1.67 10.96
C ALA A 19 5.90 -0.80 10.31
N VAL A 20 5.58 0.46 10.04
CA VAL A 20 6.54 1.37 9.41
C VAL A 20 7.75 1.59 10.31
N ARG A 21 7.53 1.78 11.61
CA ARG A 21 8.63 1.96 12.54
C ARG A 21 9.50 0.71 12.65
N SER A 22 8.89 -0.45 12.53
CA SER A 22 9.64 -1.70 12.52
C SER A 22 10.59 -1.75 11.34
N ILE A 23 10.13 -1.31 10.17
CA ILE A 23 10.98 -1.28 8.98
C ILE A 23 12.13 -0.30 9.20
N GLU A 24 11.82 0.86 9.74
CA GLU A 24 12.82 1.90 10.00
C GLU A 24 13.95 1.35 10.86
N ARG A 25 13.61 0.62 11.91
CA ARG A 25 14.62 0.02 12.78
C ARG A 25 15.44 -1.03 12.06
N ARG A 26 14.81 -1.80 11.15
CA ARG A 26 15.52 -2.88 10.46
C ARG A 26 16.50 -2.36 9.42
N VAL A 27 16.11 -1.32 8.68
CA VAL A 27 16.96 -0.83 7.60
C VAL A 27 17.89 0.29 8.04
N GLY A 28 17.64 0.88 9.21
CA GLY A 28 18.51 1.94 9.72
C GLY A 28 18.34 3.26 8.98
N GLU A 29 17.21 3.45 8.31
CA GLU A 29 16.92 4.68 7.59
C GLU A 29 15.62 5.26 8.10
N GLU A 30 15.54 6.58 8.08
CA GLU A 30 14.30 7.25 8.46
C GLU A 30 13.25 7.03 7.39
N ILE A 31 12.03 6.70 7.83
CA ILE A 31 10.88 6.59 6.95
C ILE A 31 9.88 7.66 7.37
N ARG A 32 9.54 8.53 6.44
CA ARG A 32 8.55 9.56 6.72
C ARG A 32 7.18 9.01 6.36
N PHE A 33 6.24 9.17 7.26
CA PHE A 33 4.89 8.75 6.95
C PHE A 33 3.90 9.79 7.43
N ARG A 34 2.75 9.80 6.79
CA ARG A 34 1.64 10.64 7.20
C ARG A 34 0.37 9.85 7.03
N ALA A 35 -0.69 10.31 7.68
CA ALA A 35 -1.95 9.59 7.70
C ALA A 35 -3.05 10.42 7.07
N ALA A 36 -3.96 9.72 6.39
CA ALA A 36 -5.19 10.31 5.88
C ALA A 36 -6.34 9.53 6.49
N ARG A 37 -7.44 10.22 6.78
CA ARG A 37 -8.54 9.62 7.54
C ARG A 37 -9.55 8.88 6.69
N ASN A 38 -9.51 9.07 5.37
CA ASN A 38 -10.44 8.38 4.50
C ASN A 38 -9.87 8.26 3.11
N GLY A 39 -10.58 7.53 2.24
CA GLY A 39 -10.09 7.27 0.90
C GLY A 39 -9.98 8.52 0.04
N GLU A 40 -10.90 9.45 0.22
CA GLU A 40 -10.89 10.67 -0.56
C GLU A 40 -9.65 11.51 -0.24
N LEU A 41 -9.39 11.73 1.04
CA LEU A 41 -8.22 12.47 1.46
C LEU A 41 -6.94 11.73 1.10
N GLY A 42 -6.98 10.41 1.20
CA GLY A 42 -5.84 9.58 0.82
C GLY A 42 -5.52 9.69 -0.66
N THR A 43 -6.55 9.65 -1.50
CA THR A 43 -6.37 9.79 -2.94
C THR A 43 -5.76 11.14 -3.27
N TRP A 44 -6.29 12.20 -2.68
CA TRP A 44 -5.79 13.54 -2.91
C TRP A 44 -4.32 13.65 -2.50
N ALA A 45 -3.99 13.15 -1.31
CA ALA A 45 -2.62 13.20 -0.82
C ALA A 45 -1.68 12.39 -1.71
N ALA A 46 -2.12 11.22 -2.15
CA ALA A 46 -1.30 10.37 -2.99
C ALA A 46 -1.00 11.00 -4.35
N LEU A 47 -1.99 11.63 -4.95
CA LEU A 47 -1.79 12.28 -6.24
C LEU A 47 -0.88 13.50 -6.12
N ARG A 48 -0.97 14.20 -5.00
CA ARG A 48 -0.19 15.39 -4.79
C ARG A 48 1.26 15.09 -4.41
N GLU A 49 1.46 14.12 -3.55
CA GLU A 49 2.77 13.86 -2.98
C GLU A 49 3.49 12.66 -3.57
N ARG A 50 2.74 11.78 -4.21
CA ARG A 50 3.31 10.60 -4.86
C ARG A 50 4.23 9.82 -3.91
N PRO A 51 3.71 9.33 -2.77
CA PRO A 51 4.55 8.59 -1.84
C PRO A 51 5.07 7.31 -2.47
N ASP A 52 6.09 6.73 -1.88
CA ASP A 52 6.64 5.47 -2.38
C ASP A 52 5.68 4.31 -2.13
N MET A 53 4.87 4.40 -1.08
CA MET A 53 4.02 3.30 -0.67
C MET A 53 2.76 3.82 0.00
N ILE A 54 1.66 3.12 -0.21
CA ILE A 54 0.39 3.42 0.45
C ILE A 54 -0.09 2.16 1.15
N VAL A 55 -0.47 2.29 2.43
CA VAL A 55 -1.13 1.22 3.16
C VAL A 55 -2.52 1.74 3.49
N ALA A 56 -3.54 1.11 2.95
CA ALA A 56 -4.91 1.60 3.07
C ALA A 56 -5.82 0.54 3.66
N ASP A 57 -6.71 0.98 4.53
CA ASP A 57 -7.64 0.12 5.24
C ASP A 57 -8.98 0.14 4.52
N GLU A 58 -9.48 -1.03 4.16
CA GLU A 58 -10.79 -1.14 3.54
C GLU A 58 -11.86 -1.21 4.63
N ILE A 59 -12.65 -0.16 4.72
CA ILE A 59 -13.77 -0.09 5.66
C ILE A 59 -15.06 -0.18 4.84
N ALA A 60 -15.82 -1.22 5.06
CA ALA A 60 -16.93 -1.57 4.18
C ALA A 60 -18.00 -0.50 4.01
N SER A 61 -18.16 0.35 4.99
CA SER A 61 -19.26 1.33 4.97
C SER A 61 -18.87 2.68 4.40
N ARG A 62 -17.64 2.81 3.90
CA ARG A 62 -17.12 4.10 3.46
C ARG A 62 -16.34 3.95 2.19
N GLU A 63 -16.03 5.07 1.59
CA GLU A 63 -15.09 5.10 0.48
C GLU A 63 -13.76 4.58 1.00
N GLY A 64 -13.39 3.40 0.55
CA GLY A 64 -12.30 2.68 1.14
C GLY A 64 -11.13 2.49 0.19
N ALA A 65 -10.33 1.49 0.51
CA ALA A 65 -9.07 1.27 -0.17
C ALA A 65 -9.23 0.79 -1.61
N PHE A 66 -10.30 0.05 -1.92
CA PHE A 66 -10.51 -0.42 -3.30
C PHE A 66 -10.69 0.75 -4.25
N GLY A 67 -11.56 1.69 -3.86
CA GLY A 67 -11.81 2.87 -4.68
C GLY A 67 -10.56 3.72 -4.82
N LEU A 68 -9.85 3.90 -3.73
CA LEU A 68 -8.60 4.66 -3.73
C LEU A 68 -7.60 4.04 -4.72
N ALA A 69 -7.38 2.73 -4.61
CA ALA A 69 -6.41 2.05 -5.45
C ALA A 69 -6.81 2.15 -6.93
N ARG A 70 -8.08 1.87 -7.22
CA ARG A 70 -8.56 1.92 -8.60
C ARG A 70 -8.41 3.32 -9.20
N THR A 71 -8.79 4.34 -8.43
CA THR A 71 -8.68 5.72 -8.89
C THR A 71 -7.23 6.09 -9.19
N LEU A 72 -6.32 5.68 -8.32
CA LEU A 72 -4.91 5.99 -8.51
C LEU A 72 -4.31 5.26 -9.70
N ARG A 73 -4.66 3.99 -9.89
CA ARG A 73 -4.13 3.22 -11.02
C ARG A 73 -4.69 3.72 -12.35
N ASP A 74 -5.94 4.20 -12.35
CA ASP A 74 -6.60 4.65 -13.58
C ASP A 74 -6.40 6.13 -13.85
N HIS A 75 -5.67 6.84 -13.02
CA HIS A 75 -5.44 8.26 -13.21
C HIS A 75 -4.69 8.52 -14.52
N ALA A 76 -4.87 9.72 -15.10
CA ALA A 76 -4.17 10.09 -16.33
C ALA A 76 -2.65 9.95 -16.18
N GLU A 77 -2.15 10.24 -14.99
CA GLU A 77 -0.77 9.96 -14.62
C GLU A 77 -0.82 8.90 -13.53
N PRO A 78 -0.85 7.62 -13.89
CA PRO A 78 -1.10 6.57 -12.92
C PRO A 78 -0.08 6.57 -11.79
N TYR A 79 -0.59 6.29 -10.58
CA TYR A 79 0.29 6.08 -9.45
C TYR A 79 0.98 4.72 -9.64
N THR A 80 2.29 4.71 -9.58
CA THR A 80 3.07 3.49 -9.82
C THR A 80 3.73 2.94 -8.56
N GLY A 81 3.52 3.58 -7.42
CA GLY A 81 4.07 3.08 -6.16
C GLY A 81 3.33 1.86 -5.65
N VAL A 82 3.76 1.37 -4.51
CA VAL A 82 3.21 0.17 -3.90
C VAL A 82 1.91 0.50 -3.16
N ILE A 83 0.89 -0.33 -3.37
CA ILE A 83 -0.38 -0.20 -2.63
C ILE A 83 -0.66 -1.52 -1.92
N VAL A 84 -0.84 -1.44 -0.60
CA VAL A 84 -1.20 -2.59 0.23
C VAL A 84 -2.52 -2.28 0.91
N ILE A 85 -3.45 -3.24 0.89
CA ILE A 85 -4.79 -3.05 1.45
C ILE A 85 -5.02 -3.99 2.62
N LEU A 86 -5.57 -3.45 3.70
CA LEU A 86 -6.01 -4.25 4.84
C LEU A 86 -7.50 -4.51 4.66
N LEU A 87 -7.89 -5.77 4.67
CA LEU A 87 -9.26 -6.20 4.37
C LEU A 87 -9.99 -6.60 5.65
N ASP A 88 -11.28 -6.24 5.72
CA ASP A 88 -12.13 -6.72 6.82
C ASP A 88 -12.53 -8.18 6.61
N ARG A 89 -12.67 -8.61 5.35
CA ARG A 89 -13.22 -9.93 5.05
C ARG A 89 -12.40 -10.60 3.96
N LYS A 90 -12.10 -11.87 4.13
CA LYS A 90 -11.26 -12.56 3.15
C LYS A 90 -11.95 -12.80 1.82
N HIS A 91 -13.28 -12.81 1.78
CA HIS A 91 -13.94 -12.98 0.48
C HIS A 91 -13.89 -11.73 -0.37
N ASP A 92 -13.31 -10.65 0.13
CA ASP A 92 -13.10 -9.45 -0.66
C ASP A 92 -11.71 -9.42 -1.33
N VAL A 93 -10.95 -10.51 -1.23
CA VAL A 93 -9.62 -10.57 -1.85
C VAL A 93 -9.68 -10.30 -3.35
N TRP A 94 -10.73 -10.78 -4.02
CA TRP A 94 -10.85 -10.55 -5.46
C TRP A 94 -10.99 -9.06 -5.78
N LEU A 95 -11.61 -8.30 -4.89
CA LEU A 95 -11.70 -6.85 -5.07
C LEU A 95 -10.33 -6.17 -4.90
N ALA A 96 -9.52 -6.67 -3.97
CA ALA A 96 -8.18 -6.15 -3.80
C ALA A 96 -7.35 -6.38 -5.07
N LYS A 97 -7.47 -7.56 -5.66
CA LYS A 97 -6.79 -7.85 -6.92
C LYS A 97 -7.28 -6.94 -8.03
N TRP A 98 -8.59 -6.80 -8.15
CA TRP A 98 -9.20 -5.96 -9.18
C TRP A 98 -8.75 -4.52 -9.06
N SER A 99 -8.58 -4.03 -7.84
CA SER A 99 -8.26 -2.62 -7.60
C SER A 99 -6.85 -2.23 -8.01
N GLY A 100 -5.98 -3.20 -8.24
CA GLY A 100 -4.61 -2.92 -8.61
C GLY A 100 -3.66 -2.85 -7.43
N ALA A 101 -4.08 -3.39 -6.27
CA ALA A 101 -3.21 -3.46 -5.10
C ALA A 101 -2.12 -4.49 -5.33
N ASP A 102 -0.95 -4.25 -4.73
CA ASP A 102 0.19 -5.16 -4.84
C ASP A 102 0.11 -6.28 -3.80
N ALA A 103 -0.55 -6.03 -2.69
CA ALA A 103 -0.71 -7.04 -1.65
C ALA A 103 -1.88 -6.66 -0.76
N TRP A 104 -2.34 -7.63 0.03
CA TRP A 104 -3.45 -7.42 0.95
C TRP A 104 -3.29 -8.33 2.15
N PHE A 105 -3.89 -7.90 3.28
CA PHE A 105 -3.91 -8.67 4.51
C PHE A 105 -5.34 -8.69 5.02
N VAL A 106 -5.80 -9.84 5.51
CA VAL A 106 -7.12 -9.94 6.13
C VAL A 106 -6.97 -9.75 7.63
N LYS A 107 -7.74 -8.84 8.18
CA LYS A 107 -7.69 -8.55 9.62
C LYS A 107 -8.13 -9.76 10.45
N PRO A 108 -7.55 -9.96 11.62
CA PRO A 108 -6.58 -9.10 12.30
C PRO A 108 -5.19 -9.22 11.68
N VAL A 109 -4.46 -8.11 11.63
CA VAL A 109 -3.17 -8.05 10.98
C VAL A 109 -2.06 -7.93 12.03
N ASP A 110 -1.05 -8.77 11.89
CA ASP A 110 0.13 -8.70 12.74
C ASP A 110 1.05 -7.62 12.15
N PRO A 111 1.40 -6.58 12.93
CA PRO A 111 2.22 -5.49 12.39
C PRO A 111 3.60 -5.94 11.91
N PHE A 112 4.14 -7.02 12.48
CA PHE A 112 5.45 -7.51 12.04
C PHE A 112 5.35 -8.24 10.70
N GLU A 113 4.27 -8.99 10.49
CA GLU A 113 4.04 -9.62 9.19
C GLU A 113 3.79 -8.56 8.13
N LEU A 114 3.06 -7.51 8.49
CA LEU A 114 2.83 -6.41 7.58
C LEU A 114 4.17 -5.76 7.23
N ALA A 115 5.01 -5.50 8.23
CA ALA A 115 6.33 -4.91 8.00
C ALA A 115 7.17 -5.76 7.06
N ASP A 116 7.16 -7.08 7.27
CA ASP A 116 7.92 -8.00 6.40
C ASP A 116 7.49 -7.83 4.94
N ARG A 117 6.18 -7.79 4.70
CA ARG A 117 5.67 -7.69 3.35
C ARG A 117 5.96 -6.32 2.73
N LEU A 118 5.81 -5.26 3.52
CA LEU A 118 6.12 -3.91 3.02
C LEU A 118 7.58 -3.81 2.61
N LEU A 119 8.46 -4.41 3.40
CA LEU A 119 9.88 -4.39 3.10
C LEU A 119 10.18 -5.15 1.81
N GLU A 120 9.55 -6.32 1.64
CA GLU A 120 9.70 -7.09 0.41
C GLU A 120 9.26 -6.29 -0.81
N LEU A 121 8.11 -5.63 -0.70
CA LEU A 121 7.56 -4.87 -1.81
C LEU A 121 8.40 -3.64 -2.12
N ALA A 122 8.95 -3.00 -1.11
CA ALA A 122 9.82 -1.85 -1.32
C ALA A 122 11.08 -2.28 -2.08
N THR A 123 11.65 -3.42 -1.72
CA THR A 123 12.83 -3.96 -2.36
C THR A 123 12.53 -4.36 -3.80
N ALA A 124 11.40 -5.01 -4.02
CA ALA A 124 11.00 -5.44 -5.36
C ALA A 124 10.74 -4.23 -6.27
N SER A 125 10.13 -3.17 -5.71
CA SER A 125 9.86 -1.96 -6.46
C SER A 125 11.16 -1.30 -6.91
N THR A 126 12.16 -1.27 -6.04
CA THR A 126 13.47 -0.73 -6.38
C THR A 126 14.10 -1.54 -7.51
N THR A 127 14.00 -2.86 -7.43
CA THR A 127 14.51 -3.74 -8.47
C THR A 127 13.83 -3.49 -9.80
N LYS A 128 12.51 -3.27 -9.76
CA LYS A 128 11.72 -3.04 -10.97
C LYS A 128 12.13 -1.76 -11.69
N THR A 129 12.67 -0.80 -11.00
CA THR A 129 13.03 0.46 -11.64
C THR A 129 14.33 0.34 -12.44
N GLU A 130 15.01 -0.77 -12.35
CA GLU A 130 16.22 -0.97 -13.13
C GLU A 130 15.89 -1.27 -14.58
N PRO A 131 16.69 -0.73 -15.46
CA PRO A 131 16.44 -0.96 -16.88
C PRO A 131 16.62 -2.41 -17.22
N GLU A 132 15.95 -3.02 -17.83
CA GLU A 132 16.04 -4.27 -18.26
C GLU A 132 15.08 -5.06 -18.22
N THR A 133 14.79 -5.09 -18.17
CA THR A 133 13.97 -5.54 -18.04
C THR A 133 13.34 -6.25 -18.45
N ALA A 134 13.41 -6.38 -18.87
CA ALA A 134 12.75 -6.98 -19.32
C ALA A 134 12.17 -7.88 -19.27
N PRO A 135 11.98 -8.00 -19.30
CA PRO A 135 11.29 -8.72 -19.25
C PRO A 135 10.85 -9.51 -18.90
N LYS A 136 11.03 -9.49 -18.87
CA LYS A 136 10.54 -10.23 -18.55
C LYS A 136 9.75 -10.60 -18.31
N THR A 137 9.50 -10.37 -18.55
CA THR A 137 8.81 -10.79 -18.49
C THR A 137 8.23 -11.49 -18.26
N VAL A 138 8.29 -11.45 -18.34
CA VAL A 138 7.87 -12.16 -18.17
C VAL A 138 7.41 -12.84 -17.62
N LYS A 139 7.57 -13.00 -17.54
CA LYS A 139 7.09 -13.76 -17.13
C LYS A 139 6.37 -14.15 -16.68
N GLU A 140 5.99 -13.92 -16.73
CA GLU A 140 5.42 -14.35 -16.47
C GLU A 140 4.87 -14.90 -16.31
N SER A 141 4.84 -14.87 -16.46
CA SER A 141 4.35 -15.44 -16.43
C SER A 141 4.04 -16.07 -16.11
N VAL A 142 4.25 -16.04 -16.00
CA VAL A 142 3.87 -16.71 -15.84
C VAL A 142 3.63 -17.03 -15.59
#